data_b1b8094af376e4ec596f398490f6b098
#
_entry.id   b1b8094af376e4ec596f398490f6b098
#
_cell.length_a   1.000
_cell.length_b   1.000
_cell.length_c   1.000
_cell.angle_alpha   90.00
_cell.angle_beta   90.00
_cell.angle_gamma   90.00
#
_symmetry.space_group_name_H-M   'P 1'
#
loop_
_entity.id
_entity.type
_entity.pdbx_description
1 polymer ?
#
loop_
_entity_poly.entity_id
_entity_poly.type
_entity_poly.pdbx_seq_one_letter_code
_entity_poly.pdbx_strand_id
1 'polypeptide(L)'
;MVNHHYAKWLNSYQWNYFATFRSPYKTNYMTVRNWMNQISVKHPCVYKVFYVTEWDKGDYRNSHTHSLIASNRDITYKEFNDSVSFAVGDWQSVY
;
A
#
# COMPACT_ATOMS: atom_id res chain seq x y z
N MET A 1 -3.54 -12.96 -3.27
CA MET A 1 -4.69 -13.18 -2.37
C MET A 1 -4.20 -13.50 -0.96
N VAL A 2 -4.81 -12.90 0.02
CA VAL A 2 -4.51 -13.15 1.43
C VAL A 2 -5.10 -14.50 1.81
N ASN A 3 -4.31 -15.41 2.43
CA ASN A 3 -4.83 -16.70 2.83
C ASN A 3 -5.70 -16.57 4.09
N HIS A 4 -6.34 -17.65 4.49
CA HIS A 4 -7.31 -17.67 5.59
C HIS A 4 -6.74 -17.14 6.91
N HIS A 5 -5.49 -17.47 7.24
CA HIS A 5 -4.86 -17.03 8.49
C HIS A 5 -4.62 -15.53 8.49
N TYR A 6 -4.12 -14.99 7.38
CA TYR A 6 -3.90 -13.56 7.25
C TYR A 6 -5.22 -12.79 7.28
N ALA A 7 -6.25 -13.30 6.63
CA ALA A 7 -7.55 -12.64 6.63
C ALA A 7 -8.10 -12.48 8.04
N LYS A 8 -7.99 -13.53 8.85
CA LYS A 8 -8.45 -13.51 10.24
C LYS A 8 -7.64 -12.52 11.08
N TRP A 9 -6.33 -12.51 10.90
CA TRP A 9 -5.45 -11.59 11.61
C TRP A 9 -5.73 -10.14 11.20
N LEU A 10 -5.85 -9.88 9.90
CA LEU A 10 -6.13 -8.53 9.39
C LEU A 10 -7.45 -7.98 9.90
N ASN A 11 -8.46 -8.83 10.04
CA ASN A 11 -9.77 -8.41 10.55
C ASN A 11 -9.73 -8.00 12.02
N SER A 12 -8.67 -8.30 12.75
CA SER A 12 -8.51 -7.87 14.14
C SER A 12 -8.10 -6.40 14.28
N TYR A 13 -7.73 -5.75 13.16
CA TYR A 13 -7.35 -4.33 13.13
C TYR A 13 -8.37 -3.53 12.36
N GLN A 14 -8.48 -2.24 12.70
CA GLN A 14 -9.27 -1.30 11.91
C GLN A 14 -8.39 -0.70 10.83
N TRP A 15 -8.75 -0.97 9.58
CA TRP A 15 -8.09 -0.41 8.43
C TRP A 15 -8.97 0.67 7.82
N ASN A 16 -8.35 1.71 7.28
CA ASN A 16 -9.07 2.84 6.69
C ASN A 16 -9.11 2.76 5.17
N TYR A 17 -8.01 2.34 4.55
CA TYR A 17 -7.89 2.36 3.09
C TYR A 17 -7.24 1.10 2.59
N PHE A 18 -7.69 0.69 1.40
CA PHE A 18 -7.00 -0.27 0.54
C PHE A 18 -6.42 0.50 -0.64
N ALA A 19 -5.16 0.24 -0.98
CA ALA A 19 -4.51 0.91 -2.11
C ALA A 19 -3.56 -0.04 -2.81
N THR A 20 -3.39 0.17 -4.12
CA THR A 20 -2.42 -0.57 -4.93
C THR A 20 -1.35 0.39 -5.40
N PHE A 21 -0.08 0.03 -5.20
CA PHE A 21 1.07 0.85 -5.57
C PHE A 21 1.81 0.21 -6.73
N ARG A 22 2.26 1.02 -7.68
CA ARG A 22 3.01 0.57 -8.84
C ARG A 22 4.18 1.50 -9.14
N SER A 23 5.16 0.95 -9.84
CA SER A 23 6.26 1.71 -10.44
C SER A 23 6.38 1.29 -11.91
N PRO A 24 6.74 2.22 -12.82
CA PRO A 24 7.04 1.85 -14.21
C PRO A 24 8.37 1.11 -14.33
N TYR A 25 9.15 1.06 -13.27
CA TYR A 25 10.46 0.42 -13.27
C TYR A 25 10.41 -0.89 -12.51
N LYS A 26 11.43 -1.74 -12.75
CA LYS A 26 11.58 -2.98 -12.01
C LYS A 26 11.59 -2.68 -10.50
N THR A 27 10.74 -3.39 -9.76
CA THR A 27 10.55 -3.18 -8.34
C THR A 27 11.20 -4.33 -7.56
N ASN A 28 11.93 -4.01 -6.51
CA ASN A 28 12.45 -4.99 -5.57
C ASN A 28 12.04 -4.59 -4.15
N TYR A 29 12.43 -5.40 -3.16
CA TYR A 29 12.01 -5.13 -1.79
C TYR A 29 12.57 -3.80 -1.25
N MET A 30 13.72 -3.38 -1.72
CA MET A 30 14.29 -2.08 -1.32
C MET A 30 13.45 -0.92 -1.84
N THR A 31 12.95 -1.03 -3.06
CA THR A 31 12.04 -0.04 -3.64
C THR A 31 10.78 0.08 -2.81
N VAL A 32 10.15 -1.05 -2.47
CA VAL A 32 8.92 -1.07 -1.69
C VAL A 32 9.16 -0.53 -0.28
N ARG A 33 10.28 -0.89 0.32
CA ARG A 33 10.67 -0.37 1.63
C ARG A 33 10.80 1.15 1.60
N ASN A 34 11.38 1.69 0.52
CA ASN A 34 11.49 3.14 0.35
C ASN A 34 10.10 3.78 0.24
N TRP A 35 9.15 3.12 -0.43
CA TRP A 35 7.77 3.61 -0.50
C TRP A 35 7.14 3.69 0.90
N MET A 36 7.36 2.66 1.74
CA MET A 36 6.86 2.65 3.11
C MET A 36 7.47 3.80 3.91
N ASN A 37 8.75 4.08 3.72
CA ASN A 37 9.41 5.21 4.36
C ASN A 37 8.80 6.55 3.92
N GLN A 38 8.47 6.70 2.63
CA GLN A 38 7.80 7.90 2.13
C GLN A 38 6.44 8.09 2.80
N ILE A 39 5.66 7.02 2.92
CA ILE A 39 4.36 7.07 3.58
C ILE A 39 4.53 7.55 5.02
N SER A 40 5.49 6.98 5.74
CA SER A 40 5.75 7.34 7.14
C SER A 40 6.14 8.81 7.30
N VAL A 41 6.99 9.31 6.40
CA VAL A 41 7.48 10.69 6.47
C VAL A 41 6.41 11.69 6.02
N LYS A 42 5.71 11.40 4.93
CA LYS A 42 4.73 12.33 4.35
C LYS A 42 3.38 12.30 5.06
N HIS A 43 3.05 11.19 5.69
CA HIS A 43 1.76 11.00 6.36
C HIS A 43 1.96 10.48 7.78
N PRO A 44 2.37 11.34 8.73
CA PRO A 44 2.57 10.91 10.13
C PRO A 44 1.29 10.37 10.78
N CYS A 45 0.12 10.70 10.24
CA CYS A 45 -1.16 10.18 10.71
C CYS A 45 -1.34 8.68 10.42
N VAL A 46 -0.58 8.12 9.48
CA VAL A 46 -0.58 6.68 9.21
C VAL A 46 0.25 5.99 10.28
N TYR A 47 -0.40 5.08 11.01
CA TYR A 47 0.29 4.39 12.10
C TYR A 47 0.49 2.90 11.84
N LYS A 48 -0.11 2.36 10.80
CA LYS A 48 0.05 0.96 10.45
C LYS A 48 -0.19 0.76 8.96
N VAL A 49 0.68 -0.01 8.32
CA VAL A 49 0.51 -0.45 6.93
C VAL A 49 0.82 -1.94 6.86
N PHE A 50 -0.09 -2.70 6.25
CA PHE A 50 0.18 -4.07 5.83
C PHE A 50 0.28 -4.06 4.31
N TYR A 51 1.28 -4.74 3.75
CA TYR A 51 1.46 -4.75 2.31
C TYR A 51 1.99 -6.08 1.80
N VAL A 52 1.59 -6.42 0.58
CA VAL A 52 2.04 -7.62 -0.13
C VAL A 52 2.38 -7.22 -1.55
N THR A 53 3.56 -7.58 -2.02
CA THR A 53 3.98 -7.33 -3.39
C THR A 53 3.79 -8.59 -4.22
N GLU A 54 3.15 -8.44 -5.38
CA GLU A 54 2.90 -9.52 -6.34
C GLU A 54 3.52 -9.15 -7.68
N TRP A 55 4.09 -10.15 -8.34
CA TRP A 55 4.59 -10.00 -9.70
C TRP A 55 3.45 -10.24 -10.68
N ASP A 56 3.39 -9.43 -11.73
CA ASP A 56 2.41 -9.64 -12.78
C ASP A 56 2.76 -10.95 -13.50
N LYS A 57 1.74 -11.72 -13.82
CA LYS A 57 1.91 -13.04 -14.40
C LYS A 57 2.67 -12.96 -15.72
N GLY A 58 3.79 -13.70 -15.79
CA GLY A 58 4.59 -13.76 -17.01
C GLY A 58 5.51 -12.59 -17.25
N ASP A 59 5.59 -11.63 -16.32
CA ASP A 59 6.45 -10.46 -16.49
C ASP A 59 7.13 -10.08 -15.18
N TYR A 60 8.41 -10.37 -15.09
CA TYR A 60 9.23 -10.07 -13.91
C TYR A 60 9.47 -8.58 -13.69
N ARG A 61 9.20 -7.75 -14.71
CA ARG A 61 9.45 -6.31 -14.63
C ARG A 61 8.29 -5.54 -14.04
N ASN A 62 7.11 -6.14 -14.06
CA ASN A 62 5.92 -5.49 -13.54
C ASN A 62 5.48 -6.16 -12.26
N SER A 63 5.42 -5.37 -11.22
CA SER A 63 4.88 -5.79 -9.94
C SER A 63 3.93 -4.74 -9.44
N HIS A 64 3.07 -5.14 -8.53
CA HIS A 64 2.20 -4.22 -7.82
C HIS A 64 2.15 -4.62 -6.35
N THR A 65 1.99 -3.62 -5.50
CA THR A 65 1.94 -3.81 -4.07
C THR A 65 0.53 -3.47 -3.60
N HIS A 66 -0.16 -4.46 -3.05
CA HIS A 66 -1.44 -4.26 -2.38
C HIS A 66 -1.19 -3.86 -0.94
N SER A 67 -1.91 -2.87 -0.45
CA SER A 67 -1.72 -2.39 0.90
C SER A 67 -3.03 -2.14 1.62
N LEU A 68 -3.00 -2.31 2.94
CA LEU A 68 -4.04 -1.84 3.86
C LEU A 68 -3.40 -0.79 4.76
N ILE A 69 -4.07 0.34 4.89
CA ILE A 69 -3.53 1.50 5.60
C ILE A 69 -4.47 1.87 6.74
N ALA A 70 -3.91 2.03 7.93
CA ALA A 70 -4.62 2.57 9.09
C ALA A 70 -4.06 3.95 9.43
N SER A 71 -4.96 4.93 9.57
CA SER A 71 -4.57 6.31 9.86
C SER A 71 -5.47 6.94 10.91
N ASN A 72 -4.95 7.97 11.57
CA ASN A 72 -5.69 8.71 12.60
C ASN A 72 -6.62 9.78 12.02
N ARG A 73 -6.51 10.07 10.73
CA ARG A 73 -7.38 11.02 10.05
C ARG A 73 -7.63 10.56 8.63
N ASP A 74 -8.62 11.17 7.99
CA ASP A 74 -8.94 10.89 6.60
C ASP A 74 -7.84 11.44 5.69
N ILE A 75 -7.51 10.66 4.66
CA ILE A 75 -6.54 11.02 3.63
C ILE A 75 -7.21 10.84 2.28
N THR A 76 -7.24 11.90 1.47
CA THR A 76 -7.80 11.81 0.12
C THR A 76 -6.80 11.13 -0.81
N TYR A 77 -7.32 10.53 -1.86
CA TYR A 77 -6.48 9.95 -2.91
C TYR A 77 -5.50 10.99 -3.48
N LYS A 78 -5.99 12.18 -3.79
CA LYS A 78 -5.16 13.24 -4.38
C LYS A 78 -4.03 13.63 -3.44
N GLU A 79 -4.35 13.86 -2.17
CA GLU A 79 -3.34 14.19 -1.15
C GLU A 79 -2.25 13.14 -1.08
N PHE A 80 -2.65 11.87 -1.02
CA PHE A 80 -1.71 10.77 -0.90
C PHE A 80 -0.87 10.61 -2.18
N ASN A 81 -1.54 10.57 -3.34
CA ASN A 81 -0.86 10.33 -4.62
C ASN A 81 0.12 11.46 -4.96
N ASP A 82 -0.23 12.71 -4.63
CA ASP A 82 0.63 13.86 -4.94
C ASP A 82 1.87 13.92 -4.04
N SER A 83 1.86 13.23 -2.91
CA SER A 83 2.94 13.29 -1.93
C SER A 83 4.04 12.26 -2.12
N VAL A 84 3.77 11.20 -2.88
CA VAL A 84 4.68 10.05 -3.03
C VAL A 84 5.23 9.98 -4.45
N SER A 85 6.35 9.26 -4.62
CA SER A 85 7.03 9.16 -5.92
C SER A 85 6.54 7.99 -6.76
N PHE A 86 5.70 7.13 -6.21
CA PHE A 86 5.16 5.95 -6.91
C PHE A 86 3.69 6.18 -7.28
N ALA A 87 3.20 5.40 -8.23
CA ALA A 87 1.81 5.52 -8.68
C ALA A 87 0.86 4.82 -7.71
N VAL A 88 -0.24 5.50 -7.37
CA VAL A 88 -1.26 4.98 -6.48
C VAL A 88 -2.52 4.70 -7.28
N GLY A 89 -2.95 3.42 -7.29
CA GLY A 89 -4.23 3.02 -7.87
C GLY A 89 -5.13 2.42 -6.80
N ASP A 90 -6.39 2.21 -7.13
CA ASP A 90 -7.35 1.51 -6.26
C ASP A 90 -7.42 2.07 -4.83
N TRP A 91 -7.50 3.38 -4.70
CA TRP A 91 -7.64 4.02 -3.39
C TRP A 91 -9.09 3.88 -2.93
N GLN A 92 -9.33 3.01 -1.95
CA GLN A 92 -10.67 2.68 -1.49
C GLN A 92 -10.77 2.73 0.04
N SER A 93 -11.87 3.27 0.54
CA SER A 93 -12.20 3.17 1.96
C SER A 93 -12.69 1.75 2.27
N VAL A 94 -12.23 1.17 3.39
CA VAL A 94 -12.54 -0.23 3.74
C VAL A 94 -13.22 -0.40 5.09
N TYR A 95 -13.77 0.65 5.66
CA TYR A 95 -14.58 0.53 6.86
C TYR A 95 -16.07 0.69 6.59
#